data_a6d728a4f8e86de3deb8e0fda202c663
#
_entry.id   a6d728a4f8e86de3deb8e0fda202c663
#
_cell.length_a   1.000
_cell.length_b   1.000
_cell.length_c   1.000
_cell.angle_alpha   90.00
_cell.angle_beta   90.00
_cell.angle_gamma   90.00
#
_symmetry.space_group_name_H-M   'P 1'
#
loop_
_entity.id
_entity.type
_entity.pdbx_description
1 polymer ?
#
loop_
_entity_poly.entity_id
_entity_poly.type
_entity_poly.pdbx_seq_one_letter_code
_entity_poly.pdbx_strand_id
1 'polypeptide(L)'
;MLAAIASAACRSAFARKYEYDEDIYLALDGTATVYLNASVAALVALRGVDLDVDPRARLDRTRVRALFETPATHVVSVTTSRRENRRYVHLRIEVDDVRRLGEAAPFAWSRYALARQDDLLVYKQTVGRSTGREVGNVGWNGDELVAFRMHLPSRVPWHNSPTREVERGNIIVWAQPLAERIKGAPVDIEVHLETQSILMRTLTLFAITIVLAAATFALAIWWVKRSKRTSQFPVSS
;
A
#
# COMPACT_ATOMS: atom_id res chain seq x y z
N MET A 1 46.51 -1.09 26.47
CA MET A 1 45.81 -0.32 25.41
C MET A 1 44.44 -0.97 25.21
N LEU A 2 43.42 -0.42 25.87
CA LEU A 2 42.03 -0.86 25.70
C LEU A 2 41.44 -0.08 24.54
N ALA A 3 41.04 -0.79 23.48
CA ALA A 3 40.27 -0.23 22.38
C ALA A 3 38.80 -0.09 22.84
N ALA A 4 38.32 1.13 23.01
CA ALA A 4 36.94 1.43 23.24
C ALA A 4 36.18 1.19 21.93
N ILE A 5 35.36 0.15 21.90
CA ILE A 5 34.39 -0.08 20.84
C ILE A 5 33.23 0.94 21.06
N ALA A 6 33.26 2.00 20.30
CA ALA A 6 32.16 2.95 20.25
C ALA A 6 30.96 2.24 19.59
N SER A 7 30.02 1.81 20.41
CA SER A 7 28.69 1.38 19.97
C SER A 7 28.02 2.55 19.29
N ALA A 8 27.99 2.54 17.95
CA ALA A 8 27.15 3.43 17.19
C ALA A 8 25.69 3.09 17.54
N ALA A 9 25.13 3.77 18.53
CA ALA A 9 23.69 3.77 18.78
C ALA A 9 23.03 4.16 17.47
N CYS A 10 22.32 3.21 16.83
CA CYS A 10 21.36 3.51 15.78
C CYS A 10 20.44 4.61 16.31
N ARG A 11 20.67 5.83 15.87
CA ARG A 11 19.68 6.88 15.95
C ARG A 11 18.48 6.34 15.23
N SER A 12 17.46 5.95 15.98
CA SER A 12 16.12 5.78 15.44
C SER A 12 15.80 7.12 14.77
N ALA A 13 15.97 7.15 13.44
CA ALA A 13 15.51 8.26 12.64
C ALA A 13 14.11 8.57 13.13
N PHE A 14 13.85 9.83 13.43
CA PHE A 14 12.62 10.39 13.95
C PHE A 14 11.41 9.56 13.50
N ALA A 15 10.84 8.75 14.40
CA ALA A 15 9.66 7.98 14.07
C ALA A 15 8.58 8.99 13.65
N ARG A 16 8.27 9.04 12.35
CA ARG A 16 7.29 9.98 11.82
C ARG A 16 6.00 9.79 12.59
N LYS A 17 5.47 10.86 13.17
CA LYS A 17 4.27 10.82 14.00
C LYS A 17 3.02 10.86 13.14
N TYR A 18 2.67 9.75 12.52
CA TYR A 18 1.43 9.67 11.76
C TYR A 18 0.23 9.60 12.72
N GLU A 19 -0.66 10.58 12.59
CA GLU A 19 -1.96 10.60 13.26
C GLU A 19 -3.05 9.99 12.40
N TYR A 20 -2.86 10.01 11.08
CA TYR A 20 -3.70 9.34 10.11
C TYR A 20 -2.80 8.75 9.00
N ASP A 21 -3.00 7.50 8.73
CA ASP A 21 -2.21 6.75 7.77
C ASP A 21 -3.12 5.75 7.04
N GLU A 22 -3.28 5.95 5.74
CA GLU A 22 -4.13 5.17 4.85
C GLU A 22 -3.25 4.46 3.83
N ASP A 23 -3.08 3.14 4.01
CA ASP A 23 -2.31 2.27 3.12
C ASP A 23 -3.27 1.49 2.22
N ILE A 24 -3.23 1.70 0.92
CA ILE A 24 -4.05 1.00 -0.08
C ILE A 24 -3.17 0.02 -0.86
N TYR A 25 -3.43 -1.25 -0.70
CA TYR A 25 -2.86 -2.34 -1.51
C TYR A 25 -3.81 -2.59 -2.68
N LEU A 26 -3.51 -1.98 -3.82
CA LEU A 26 -4.37 -2.04 -5.01
C LEU A 26 -4.04 -3.27 -5.86
N ALA A 27 -5.06 -3.99 -6.31
CA ALA A 27 -4.93 -5.02 -7.34
C ALA A 27 -5.33 -4.47 -8.73
N LEU A 28 -4.89 -5.14 -9.82
CA LEU A 28 -5.16 -4.69 -11.19
C LEU A 28 -6.63 -4.83 -11.60
N ASP A 29 -7.38 -5.67 -10.92
CA ASP A 29 -8.82 -5.86 -11.14
C ASP A 29 -9.69 -4.80 -10.42
N GLY A 30 -9.06 -3.94 -9.61
CA GLY A 30 -9.72 -2.89 -8.83
C GLY A 30 -10.08 -3.29 -7.42
N THR A 31 -9.87 -4.54 -7.02
CA THR A 31 -9.97 -4.92 -5.60
C THR A 31 -8.84 -4.30 -4.82
N ALA A 32 -9.03 -4.10 -3.51
CA ALA A 32 -7.98 -3.56 -2.66
C ALA A 32 -8.05 -4.10 -1.23
N THR A 33 -6.93 -4.06 -0.53
CA THR A 33 -6.89 -4.14 0.93
C THR A 33 -6.44 -2.79 1.48
N VAL A 34 -7.23 -2.22 2.39
CA VAL A 34 -6.89 -0.95 3.04
C VAL A 34 -6.50 -1.21 4.48
N TYR A 35 -5.32 -0.73 4.87
CA TYR A 35 -4.93 -0.61 6.27
C TYR A 35 -5.06 0.85 6.68
N LEU A 36 -5.92 1.11 7.64
CA LEU A 36 -6.09 2.43 8.22
C LEU A 36 -5.55 2.43 9.63
N ASN A 37 -4.56 3.27 9.88
CA ASN A 37 -4.00 3.52 11.20
C ASN A 37 -4.25 4.98 11.56
N ALA A 38 -5.11 5.24 12.53
CA ALA A 38 -5.44 6.61 12.87
C ALA A 38 -5.67 6.80 14.37
N SER A 39 -5.29 7.96 14.89
CA SER A 39 -5.76 8.37 16.21
C SER A 39 -7.26 8.68 16.16
N VAL A 40 -7.96 8.43 17.26
CA VAL A 40 -9.38 8.78 17.38
C VAL A 40 -9.57 10.27 17.17
N ALA A 41 -8.66 11.10 17.69
CA ALA A 41 -8.70 12.54 17.48
C ALA A 41 -8.58 12.94 16.01
N ALA A 42 -7.68 12.29 15.25
CA ALA A 42 -7.54 12.56 13.82
C ALA A 42 -8.78 12.10 13.02
N LEU A 43 -9.38 10.96 13.37
CA LEU A 43 -10.63 10.52 12.75
C LEU A 43 -11.76 11.52 13.00
N VAL A 44 -11.88 12.04 14.22
CA VAL A 44 -12.90 13.05 14.54
C VAL A 44 -12.63 14.36 13.80
N ALA A 45 -11.40 14.89 13.85
CA ALA A 45 -11.06 16.16 13.23
C ALA A 45 -11.13 16.11 11.70
N LEU A 46 -10.66 15.04 11.09
CA LEU A 46 -10.57 14.92 9.64
C LEU A 46 -11.87 14.41 9.01
N ARG A 47 -12.53 13.43 9.65
CA ARG A 47 -13.67 12.68 9.08
C ARG A 47 -15.00 13.02 9.74
N GLY A 48 -14.99 13.71 10.87
CA GLY A 48 -16.20 14.03 11.61
C GLY A 48 -16.90 12.81 12.22
N VAL A 49 -16.20 11.68 12.35
CA VAL A 49 -16.78 10.48 12.97
C VAL A 49 -17.19 10.79 14.42
N ASP A 50 -18.30 10.22 14.83
CA ASP A 50 -18.81 10.40 16.18
C ASP A 50 -18.16 9.39 17.14
N LEU A 51 -16.93 9.68 17.55
CA LEU A 51 -16.15 8.95 18.56
C LEU A 51 -15.72 9.89 19.67
N ASP A 52 -15.76 9.36 20.90
CA ASP A 52 -15.25 10.10 22.06
C ASP A 52 -13.73 10.26 21.95
N VAL A 53 -13.22 11.47 22.08
CA VAL A 53 -11.77 11.77 22.04
C VAL A 53 -11.07 11.63 23.40
N ASP A 54 -11.80 11.51 24.52
CA ASP A 54 -11.22 11.31 25.84
C ASP A 54 -10.29 10.08 25.83
N PRO A 55 -9.00 10.23 26.13
CA PRO A 55 -8.05 9.11 26.14
C PRO A 55 -8.41 8.01 27.15
N ARG A 56 -9.23 8.30 28.16
CA ARG A 56 -9.68 7.34 29.18
C ARG A 56 -10.91 6.54 28.76
N ALA A 57 -11.72 7.08 27.86
CA ALA A 57 -12.93 6.42 27.42
C ALA A 57 -12.63 5.07 26.75
N ARG A 58 -13.50 4.09 26.93
CA ARG A 58 -13.40 2.81 26.25
C ARG A 58 -13.85 2.96 24.81
N LEU A 59 -13.01 2.48 23.86
CA LEU A 59 -13.37 2.46 22.46
C LEU A 59 -14.16 1.20 22.13
N ASP A 60 -15.38 1.36 21.62
CA ASP A 60 -16.21 0.27 21.14
C ASP A 60 -15.77 -0.15 19.73
N ARG A 61 -15.16 -1.31 19.63
CA ARG A 61 -14.67 -1.86 18.35
C ARG A 61 -15.81 -2.21 17.40
N THR A 62 -16.97 -2.60 17.92
CA THR A 62 -18.15 -2.92 17.12
C THR A 62 -18.67 -1.66 16.43
N ARG A 63 -18.75 -0.55 17.19
CA ARG A 63 -19.11 0.75 16.65
C ARG A 63 -18.10 1.23 15.61
N VAL A 64 -16.80 1.08 15.88
CA VAL A 64 -15.75 1.43 14.90
C VAL A 64 -15.92 0.59 13.63
N ARG A 65 -16.10 -0.73 13.75
CA ARG A 65 -16.34 -1.61 12.60
C ARG A 65 -17.51 -1.11 11.74
N ALA A 66 -18.64 -0.82 12.37
CA ALA A 66 -19.86 -0.40 11.68
C ALA A 66 -19.70 0.90 10.86
N LEU A 67 -18.75 1.78 11.22
CA LEU A 67 -18.46 3.00 10.46
C LEU A 67 -17.85 2.71 9.09
N PHE A 68 -17.13 1.59 8.95
CA PHE A 68 -16.36 1.24 7.75
C PHE A 68 -16.96 0.08 6.96
N GLU A 69 -17.99 -0.58 7.49
CA GLU A 69 -18.65 -1.71 6.83
C GLU A 69 -19.70 -1.21 5.84
N THR A 70 -19.63 -1.66 4.58
CA THR A 70 -20.60 -1.38 3.52
C THR A 70 -20.74 -2.62 2.63
N PRO A 71 -21.64 -2.64 1.65
CA PRO A 71 -21.68 -3.73 0.66
C PRO A 71 -20.40 -3.87 -0.19
N ALA A 72 -19.51 -2.86 -0.22
CA ALA A 72 -18.26 -2.87 -0.99
C ALA A 72 -16.99 -2.88 -0.11
N THR A 73 -17.13 -2.77 1.21
CA THR A 73 -16.01 -2.73 2.16
C THR A 73 -16.27 -3.65 3.33
N HIS A 74 -15.36 -4.60 3.57
CA HIS A 74 -15.49 -5.65 4.59
C HIS A 74 -14.38 -5.51 5.63
N VAL A 75 -14.74 -5.14 6.85
CA VAL A 75 -13.77 -4.95 7.93
C VAL A 75 -13.31 -6.31 8.48
N VAL A 76 -12.09 -6.71 8.14
CA VAL A 76 -11.49 -7.97 8.59
C VAL A 76 -11.11 -7.89 10.06
N SER A 77 -10.43 -6.81 10.47
CA SER A 77 -9.99 -6.67 11.86
C SER A 77 -10.06 -5.22 12.34
N VAL A 78 -10.32 -5.07 13.64
CA VAL A 78 -10.26 -3.81 14.38
C VAL A 78 -9.41 -4.04 15.62
N THR A 79 -8.25 -3.40 15.69
CA THR A 79 -7.40 -3.40 16.87
C THR A 79 -7.19 -1.98 17.38
N THR A 80 -6.76 -1.85 18.61
CA THR A 80 -6.58 -0.54 19.26
C THR A 80 -5.27 -0.48 19.99
N SER A 81 -4.64 0.70 20.00
CA SER A 81 -3.45 0.96 20.78
C SER A 81 -3.51 2.34 21.47
N ARG A 82 -2.53 2.63 22.32
CA ARG A 82 -2.33 3.94 22.91
C ARG A 82 -0.90 4.39 22.69
N ARG A 83 -0.75 5.65 22.30
CA ARG A 83 0.56 6.32 22.18
C ARG A 83 0.40 7.79 22.54
N GLU A 84 1.32 8.33 23.33
CA GLU A 84 1.33 9.76 23.73
C GLU A 84 -0.04 10.24 24.27
N ASN A 85 -0.64 9.45 25.16
CA ASN A 85 -1.98 9.69 25.72
C ASN A 85 -3.13 9.79 24.70
N ARG A 86 -2.92 9.34 23.46
CA ARG A 86 -3.96 9.24 22.42
C ARG A 86 -4.31 7.80 22.13
N ARG A 87 -5.56 7.53 21.81
CA ARG A 87 -6.06 6.22 21.38
C ARG A 87 -5.98 6.13 19.86
N TYR A 88 -5.54 4.99 19.38
CA TYR A 88 -5.45 4.67 17.96
C TYR A 88 -6.35 3.49 17.62
N VAL A 89 -6.89 3.52 16.43
CA VAL A 89 -7.53 2.39 15.77
C VAL A 89 -6.65 1.92 14.62
N HIS A 90 -6.60 0.61 14.45
CA HIS A 90 -5.93 -0.06 13.35
C HIS A 90 -6.95 -0.96 12.70
N LEU A 91 -7.25 -0.72 11.45
CA LEU A 91 -8.24 -1.44 10.67
C LEU A 91 -7.57 -2.13 9.49
N ARG A 92 -8.02 -3.35 9.21
CA ARG A 92 -7.82 -4.00 7.93
C ARG A 92 -9.17 -4.16 7.27
N ILE A 93 -9.30 -3.67 6.05
CA ILE A 93 -10.54 -3.63 5.29
C ILE A 93 -10.28 -4.23 3.92
N GLU A 94 -11.07 -5.22 3.53
CA GLU A 94 -11.10 -5.71 2.16
C GLU A 94 -12.13 -4.91 1.37
N VAL A 95 -11.78 -4.56 0.14
CA VAL A 95 -12.55 -3.68 -0.74
C VAL A 95 -12.76 -4.37 -2.06
N ASP A 96 -14.01 -4.61 -2.42
CA ASP A 96 -14.37 -5.29 -3.67
C ASP A 96 -14.08 -4.45 -4.91
N ASP A 97 -14.18 -3.13 -4.75
CA ASP A 97 -13.88 -2.16 -5.81
C ASP A 97 -13.43 -0.85 -5.19
N VAL A 98 -12.19 -0.45 -5.45
CA VAL A 98 -11.59 0.78 -4.90
C VAL A 98 -12.38 2.04 -5.27
N ARG A 99 -13.09 2.05 -6.42
CA ARG A 99 -13.95 3.17 -6.85
C ARG A 99 -15.13 3.40 -5.89
N ARG A 100 -15.52 2.37 -5.15
CA ARG A 100 -16.63 2.39 -4.19
C ARG A 100 -16.17 2.60 -2.75
N LEU A 101 -14.86 2.73 -2.50
CA LEU A 101 -14.33 2.93 -1.15
C LEU A 101 -14.96 4.13 -0.43
N GLY A 102 -15.31 5.18 -1.18
CA GLY A 102 -16.00 6.37 -0.65
C GLY A 102 -17.44 6.13 -0.17
N GLU A 103 -18.03 4.95 -0.36
CA GLU A 103 -19.35 4.60 0.20
C GLU A 103 -19.28 4.43 1.73
N ALA A 104 -18.14 4.03 2.27
CA ALA A 104 -17.91 4.01 3.71
C ALA A 104 -17.71 5.45 4.23
N ALA A 105 -18.53 5.86 5.20
CA ALA A 105 -18.60 7.24 5.68
C ALA A 105 -17.22 7.87 6.02
N PRO A 106 -16.27 7.18 6.68
CA PRO A 106 -14.96 7.77 6.94
C PRO A 106 -14.08 7.96 5.70
N PHE A 107 -14.41 7.34 4.56
CA PHE A 107 -13.71 7.52 3.28
C PHE A 107 -14.45 8.44 2.31
N ALA A 108 -15.68 8.87 2.63
CA ALA A 108 -16.51 9.71 1.77
C ALA A 108 -15.93 11.12 1.48
N TRP A 109 -14.88 11.54 2.17
CA TRP A 109 -14.18 12.79 1.87
C TRP A 109 -13.29 12.70 0.63
N SER A 110 -12.99 11.47 0.17
CA SER A 110 -12.20 11.21 -1.02
C SER A 110 -13.07 10.72 -2.16
N ARG A 111 -12.68 11.10 -3.38
CA ARG A 111 -13.19 10.49 -4.61
C ARG A 111 -12.13 9.56 -5.14
N TYR A 112 -12.53 8.35 -5.46
CA TYR A 112 -11.66 7.29 -5.95
C TYR A 112 -12.05 6.97 -7.39
N ALA A 113 -11.07 6.89 -8.28
CA ALA A 113 -11.26 6.48 -9.66
C ALA A 113 -10.16 5.52 -10.08
N LEU A 114 -10.53 4.52 -10.85
CA LEU A 114 -9.62 3.59 -11.49
C LEU A 114 -10.14 3.35 -12.90
N ALA A 115 -9.35 3.70 -13.90
CA ALA A 115 -9.74 3.59 -15.29
C ALA A 115 -8.58 3.12 -16.15
N ARG A 116 -8.87 2.35 -17.17
CA ARG A 116 -7.91 2.01 -18.21
C ARG A 116 -7.80 3.17 -19.19
N GLN A 117 -6.57 3.59 -19.46
CA GLN A 117 -6.25 4.58 -20.48
C GLN A 117 -5.12 3.99 -21.34
N ASP A 118 -5.45 3.64 -22.57
CA ASP A 118 -4.56 2.92 -23.47
C ASP A 118 -4.02 1.63 -22.83
N ASP A 119 -2.71 1.51 -22.70
CA ASP A 119 -2.03 0.36 -22.12
C ASP A 119 -1.77 0.52 -20.60
N LEU A 120 -2.26 1.58 -20.00
CA LEU A 120 -2.08 1.90 -18.59
C LEU A 120 -3.39 1.79 -17.82
N LEU A 121 -3.27 1.49 -16.53
CA LEU A 121 -4.33 1.65 -15.55
C LEU A 121 -4.02 2.91 -14.75
N VAL A 122 -4.95 3.85 -14.71
CA VAL A 122 -4.80 5.13 -14.02
C VAL A 122 -5.66 5.15 -12.77
N TYR A 123 -5.00 5.25 -11.62
CA TYR A 123 -5.65 5.47 -10.34
C TYR A 123 -5.62 6.95 -9.99
N LYS A 124 -6.76 7.47 -9.51
CA LYS A 124 -6.88 8.84 -8.98
C LYS A 124 -7.63 8.83 -7.66
N GLN A 125 -7.11 9.60 -6.71
CA GLN A 125 -7.80 9.87 -5.45
C GLN A 125 -7.71 11.37 -5.17
N THR A 126 -8.85 12.05 -5.16
CA THR A 126 -8.94 13.43 -4.72
C THR A 126 -9.44 13.46 -3.29
N VAL A 127 -8.55 13.77 -2.36
CA VAL A 127 -8.88 13.87 -0.94
C VAL A 127 -9.47 15.26 -0.67
N GLY A 128 -10.75 15.32 -0.40
CA GLY A 128 -11.49 16.54 -0.13
C GLY A 128 -11.11 17.21 1.20
N ARG A 129 -11.78 18.26 1.57
CA ARG A 129 -11.52 18.99 2.81
C ARG A 129 -11.82 18.14 4.03
N SER A 130 -11.08 18.35 5.11
CA SER A 130 -11.43 17.82 6.43
C SER A 130 -12.75 18.44 6.92
N THR A 131 -13.42 17.77 7.86
CA THR A 131 -14.61 18.34 8.50
C THR A 131 -14.28 19.51 9.41
N GLY A 132 -13.02 19.63 9.84
CA GLY A 132 -12.56 20.67 10.77
C GLY A 132 -13.20 20.59 12.14
N ARG A 133 -13.73 19.41 12.55
CA ARG A 133 -14.35 19.26 13.87
C ARG A 133 -13.32 19.45 14.95
N GLU A 134 -13.63 20.32 15.91
CA GLU A 134 -12.74 20.58 17.04
C GLU A 134 -12.64 19.36 17.96
N VAL A 135 -11.42 19.05 18.38
CA VAL A 135 -11.11 17.91 19.25
C VAL A 135 -10.50 18.36 20.60
N GLY A 136 -10.40 19.68 20.82
CA GLY A 136 -9.77 20.24 22.00
C GLY A 136 -8.25 19.99 22.06
N ASN A 137 -7.69 20.07 23.27
CA ASN A 137 -6.26 19.80 23.47
C ASN A 137 -6.02 18.28 23.58
N VAL A 138 -5.61 17.66 22.49
CA VAL A 138 -5.27 16.23 22.42
C VAL A 138 -3.75 15.98 22.42
N GLY A 139 -2.96 17.00 22.76
CA GLY A 139 -1.50 16.90 22.84
C GLY A 139 -0.80 16.91 21.48
N TRP A 140 -1.41 17.44 20.44
CA TRP A 140 -0.71 17.71 19.17
C TRP A 140 0.23 18.88 19.34
N ASN A 141 1.44 18.77 18.78
CA ASN A 141 2.50 19.78 18.87
C ASN A 141 2.87 20.42 17.53
N GLY A 142 2.20 20.00 16.44
CA GLY A 142 2.42 20.50 15.08
C GLY A 142 3.32 19.63 14.20
N ASP A 143 3.95 18.61 14.77
CA ASP A 143 4.81 17.67 14.03
C ASP A 143 4.04 16.47 13.46
N GLU A 144 2.74 16.39 13.74
CA GLU A 144 1.90 15.29 13.35
C GLU A 144 1.68 15.28 11.83
N LEU A 145 1.62 14.08 11.27
CA LEU A 145 1.50 13.85 9.84
C LEU A 145 0.21 13.09 9.50
N VAL A 146 -0.26 13.34 8.30
CA VAL A 146 -1.23 12.53 7.57
C VAL A 146 -0.52 11.93 6.38
N ALA A 147 -0.69 10.62 6.14
CA ALA A 147 -0.12 9.94 4.99
C ALA A 147 -1.16 9.14 4.23
N PHE A 148 -0.96 9.08 2.93
CA PHE A 148 -1.63 8.18 2.00
C PHE A 148 -0.54 7.40 1.30
N ARG A 149 -0.62 6.07 1.34
CA ARG A 149 0.33 5.16 0.70
C ARG A 149 -0.37 4.25 -0.27
N MET A 150 0.27 4.05 -1.41
CA MET A 150 -0.19 3.10 -2.42
C MET A 150 0.85 2.00 -2.58
N HIS A 151 0.41 0.76 -2.37
CA HIS A 151 1.17 -0.45 -2.66
C HIS A 151 0.67 -1.03 -3.98
N LEU A 152 1.52 -1.11 -4.98
CA LEU A 152 1.11 -1.30 -6.36
C LEU A 152 1.62 -2.62 -6.94
N PRO A 153 0.79 -3.38 -7.68
CA PRO A 153 1.10 -4.72 -8.14
C PRO A 153 1.95 -4.77 -9.41
N SER A 154 2.11 -3.61 -10.07
CA SER A 154 2.80 -3.51 -11.36
C SER A 154 3.77 -2.33 -11.39
N ARG A 155 4.56 -2.24 -12.46
CA ARG A 155 5.46 -1.11 -12.68
C ARG A 155 4.68 0.19 -12.77
N VAL A 156 5.26 1.25 -12.21
CA VAL A 156 4.71 2.61 -12.16
C VAL A 156 5.54 3.51 -13.08
N PRO A 157 5.10 3.78 -14.32
CA PRO A 157 5.80 4.69 -15.20
C PRO A 157 5.68 6.15 -14.78
N TRP A 158 4.60 6.52 -14.06
CA TRP A 158 4.40 7.91 -13.64
C TRP A 158 3.51 8.00 -12.39
N HIS A 159 3.79 8.99 -11.56
CA HIS A 159 2.97 9.40 -10.41
C HIS A 159 3.25 10.86 -10.02
N ASN A 160 2.32 11.48 -9.28
CA ASN A 160 2.43 12.88 -8.86
C ASN A 160 2.89 13.06 -7.40
N SER A 161 3.46 12.04 -6.75
CA SER A 161 3.87 12.20 -5.35
C SER A 161 4.90 13.32 -5.17
N PRO A 162 4.92 14.00 -4.03
CA PRO A 162 5.84 15.12 -3.78
C PRO A 162 7.31 14.73 -3.85
N THR A 163 7.65 13.52 -3.39
CA THR A 163 9.03 13.02 -3.39
C THR A 163 9.51 12.57 -4.76
N ARG A 164 8.59 12.28 -5.70
CA ARG A 164 8.88 11.66 -7.00
C ARG A 164 9.61 10.32 -6.90
N GLU A 165 9.58 9.68 -5.76
CA GLU A 165 10.24 8.40 -5.49
C GLU A 165 9.22 7.26 -5.38
N VAL A 166 9.62 6.10 -5.89
CA VAL A 166 8.94 4.82 -5.65
C VAL A 166 9.79 4.06 -4.66
N GLU A 167 9.29 3.86 -3.45
CA GLU A 167 9.99 3.11 -2.42
C GLU A 167 10.04 1.63 -2.77
N ARG A 168 10.95 0.89 -2.10
CA ARG A 168 11.08 -0.55 -2.30
C ARG A 168 9.75 -1.27 -2.06
N GLY A 169 9.33 -2.10 -3.02
CA GLY A 169 8.04 -2.81 -2.99
C GLY A 169 6.93 -2.06 -3.75
N ASN A 170 7.28 -1.14 -4.64
CA ASN A 170 6.33 -0.31 -5.39
C ASN A 170 5.39 0.50 -4.48
N ILE A 171 5.97 1.12 -3.46
CA ILE A 171 5.23 1.96 -2.51
C ILE A 171 5.43 3.42 -2.89
N ILE A 172 4.34 4.17 -2.99
CA ILE A 172 4.36 5.61 -3.23
C ILE A 172 3.65 6.30 -2.07
N VAL A 173 4.23 7.41 -1.60
CA VAL A 173 3.79 8.10 -0.38
C VAL A 173 3.44 9.54 -0.69
N TRP A 174 2.27 9.97 -0.21
CA TRP A 174 1.85 11.36 -0.09
C TRP A 174 1.68 11.66 1.39
N ALA A 175 2.54 12.50 1.93
CA ALA A 175 2.48 12.88 3.33
C ALA A 175 2.45 14.41 3.45
N GLN A 176 1.68 14.91 4.41
CA GLN A 176 1.60 16.32 4.72
C GLN A 176 1.37 16.53 6.22
N PRO A 177 1.66 17.74 6.76
CA PRO A 177 1.34 18.08 8.13
C PRO A 177 -0.17 17.96 8.41
N LEU A 178 -0.52 17.36 9.56
CA LEU A 178 -1.92 17.25 9.99
C LEU A 178 -2.57 18.65 10.09
N ALA A 179 -1.82 19.65 10.58
CA ALA A 179 -2.31 21.02 10.70
C ALA A 179 -2.75 21.60 9.35
N GLU A 180 -1.99 21.37 8.27
CA GLU A 180 -2.35 21.79 6.92
C GLU A 180 -3.59 21.05 6.41
N ARG A 181 -3.67 19.75 6.73
CA ARG A 181 -4.82 18.93 6.37
C ARG A 181 -6.09 19.40 7.05
N ILE A 182 -6.04 19.78 8.33
CA ILE A 182 -7.17 20.33 9.08
C ILE A 182 -7.62 21.69 8.50
N LYS A 183 -6.69 22.52 8.05
CA LYS A 183 -7.01 23.77 7.32
C LYS A 183 -7.65 23.54 5.95
N GLY A 184 -7.71 22.29 5.49
CA GLY A 184 -8.35 21.91 4.24
C GLY A 184 -7.46 21.91 3.01
N ALA A 185 -6.13 21.87 3.18
CA ALA A 185 -5.19 21.71 2.07
C ALA A 185 -5.51 20.42 1.29
N PRO A 186 -5.76 20.48 -0.03
CA PRO A 186 -6.12 19.31 -0.81
C PRO A 186 -4.95 18.33 -0.95
N VAL A 187 -5.27 17.07 -1.22
CA VAL A 187 -4.31 16.07 -1.69
C VAL A 187 -4.89 15.42 -2.93
N ASP A 188 -4.21 15.58 -4.04
CA ASP A 188 -4.53 14.88 -5.28
C ASP A 188 -3.46 13.80 -5.51
N ILE A 189 -3.92 12.58 -5.61
CA ILE A 189 -3.10 11.39 -5.84
C ILE A 189 -3.41 10.90 -7.24
N GLU A 190 -2.39 10.76 -8.06
CA GLU A 190 -2.52 10.17 -9.39
C GLU A 190 -1.33 9.25 -9.65
N VAL A 191 -1.66 8.03 -10.10
CA VAL A 191 -0.68 6.99 -10.41
C VAL A 191 -1.06 6.27 -11.69
N HIS A 192 -0.09 6.11 -12.56
CA HIS A 192 -0.21 5.34 -13.78
C HIS A 192 0.52 4.01 -13.62
N LEU A 193 -0.14 2.91 -13.94
CA LEU A 193 0.29 1.54 -13.71
C LEU A 193 0.33 0.77 -15.03
N GLU A 194 1.33 -0.09 -15.23
CA GLU A 194 1.26 -1.09 -16.28
C GLU A 194 0.13 -2.10 -15.99
N THR A 195 -0.58 -2.55 -17.03
CA THR A 195 -1.69 -3.53 -16.90
C THR A 195 -1.24 -4.94 -16.61
N GLN A 196 0.07 -5.21 -16.61
CA GLN A 196 0.64 -6.52 -16.27
C GLN A 196 1.32 -6.47 -14.90
N SER A 197 0.94 -7.38 -14.02
CA SER A 197 1.58 -7.48 -12.71
C SER A 197 3.04 -7.93 -12.84
N ILE A 198 3.88 -7.45 -11.94
CA ILE A 198 5.30 -7.88 -11.84
C ILE A 198 5.39 -9.40 -11.67
N LEU A 199 4.50 -9.99 -10.86
CA LEU A 199 4.46 -11.42 -10.61
C LEU A 199 4.23 -12.21 -11.92
N MET A 200 3.21 -11.83 -12.70
CA MET A 200 2.89 -12.52 -13.97
C MET A 200 4.03 -12.40 -14.95
N ARG A 201 4.64 -11.23 -15.07
CA ARG A 201 5.81 -11.03 -15.94
C ARG A 201 6.99 -11.90 -15.51
N THR A 202 7.27 -11.99 -14.23
CA THR A 202 8.33 -12.83 -13.68
C THR A 202 8.06 -14.31 -13.92
N LEU A 203 6.83 -14.79 -13.69
CA LEU A 203 6.43 -16.17 -13.93
C LEU A 203 6.54 -16.52 -15.42
N THR A 204 6.14 -15.63 -16.32
CA THR A 204 6.26 -15.83 -17.77
C THR A 204 7.71 -15.97 -18.19
N LEU A 205 8.61 -15.10 -17.72
CA LEU A 205 10.03 -15.17 -18.00
C LEU A 205 10.64 -16.48 -17.48
N PHE A 206 10.23 -16.90 -16.28
CA PHE A 206 10.70 -18.15 -15.68
C PHE A 206 10.23 -19.37 -16.47
N ALA A 207 8.96 -19.39 -16.91
CA ALA A 207 8.42 -20.45 -17.75
C ALA A 207 9.16 -20.55 -19.09
N ILE A 208 9.43 -19.42 -19.75
CA ILE A 208 10.21 -19.37 -21.00
C ILE A 208 11.61 -19.95 -20.78
N THR A 209 12.29 -19.57 -19.67
CA THR A 209 13.63 -20.06 -19.35
C THR A 209 13.64 -21.58 -19.16
N ILE A 210 12.64 -22.13 -18.46
CA ILE A 210 12.49 -23.59 -18.27
C ILE A 210 12.31 -24.31 -19.61
N VAL A 211 11.43 -23.79 -20.48
CA VAL A 211 11.18 -24.37 -21.81
C VAL A 211 12.46 -24.37 -22.65
N LEU A 212 13.21 -23.26 -22.65
CA LEU A 212 14.46 -23.16 -23.40
C LEU A 212 15.51 -24.14 -22.85
N ALA A 213 15.64 -24.27 -21.54
CA ALA A 213 16.56 -25.21 -20.91
C ALA A 213 16.20 -26.67 -21.26
N ALA A 214 14.91 -27.03 -21.23
CA ALA A 214 14.45 -28.35 -21.60
C ALA A 214 14.68 -28.65 -23.08
N ALA A 215 14.46 -27.67 -23.95
CA ALA A 215 14.72 -27.81 -25.40
C ALA A 215 16.21 -28.00 -25.69
N THR A 216 17.09 -27.23 -25.06
CA THR A 216 18.55 -27.39 -25.23
C THR A 216 19.02 -28.75 -24.73
N PHE A 217 18.48 -29.22 -23.59
CA PHE A 217 18.80 -30.53 -23.04
C PHE A 217 18.33 -31.67 -23.99
N ALA A 218 17.10 -31.57 -24.54
CA ALA A 218 16.59 -32.52 -25.50
C ALA A 218 17.43 -32.56 -26.79
N LEU A 219 17.84 -31.40 -27.31
CA LEU A 219 18.72 -31.30 -28.47
C LEU A 219 20.10 -31.92 -28.20
N ALA A 220 20.68 -31.70 -27.03
CA ALA A 220 21.95 -32.29 -26.63
C ALA A 220 21.86 -33.82 -26.56
N ILE A 221 20.80 -34.39 -25.99
CA ILE A 221 20.55 -35.84 -25.95
C ILE A 221 20.37 -36.38 -27.37
N TRP A 222 19.58 -35.70 -28.20
CA TRP A 222 19.36 -36.11 -29.59
C TRP A 222 20.67 -36.12 -30.38
N TRP A 223 21.50 -35.08 -30.24
CA TRP A 223 22.79 -34.98 -30.92
C TRP A 223 23.75 -36.11 -30.50
N VAL A 224 23.86 -36.40 -29.19
CA VAL A 224 24.67 -37.50 -28.66
C VAL A 224 24.21 -38.87 -29.18
N LYS A 225 22.88 -39.11 -29.22
CA LYS A 225 22.32 -40.33 -29.75
C LYS A 225 22.59 -40.48 -31.26
N ARG A 226 22.53 -39.40 -32.02
CA ARG A 226 22.79 -39.38 -33.46
C ARG A 226 24.27 -39.63 -33.75
N SER A 227 25.16 -39.02 -33.02
CA SER A 227 26.64 -39.17 -33.15
C SER A 227 27.08 -40.64 -32.92
N LYS A 228 26.47 -41.34 -31.97
CA LYS A 228 26.79 -42.77 -31.71
C LYS A 228 26.32 -43.70 -32.83
N ARG A 229 25.34 -43.34 -33.63
CA ARG A 229 24.88 -44.18 -34.77
C ARG A 229 25.78 -44.08 -35.99
N THR A 230 26.60 -43.03 -36.12
CA THR A 230 27.48 -42.81 -37.28
C THR A 230 28.84 -43.50 -37.12
N SER A 231 29.19 -43.99 -35.93
CA SER A 231 30.48 -44.64 -35.64
C SER A 231 30.46 -46.18 -35.76
N GLN A 232 29.36 -46.78 -36.22
CA GLN A 232 29.29 -48.22 -36.52
C GLN A 232 29.38 -48.46 -38.02
N PHE A 233 30.54 -48.17 -38.66
CA PHE A 233 30.88 -48.81 -39.95
C PHE A 233 31.72 -50.05 -39.67
N PRO A 234 31.33 -51.22 -40.24
CA PRO A 234 32.11 -52.39 -40.11
C PRO A 234 33.39 -52.23 -40.97
N VAL A 235 34.53 -52.51 -40.34
CA VAL A 235 35.80 -52.75 -41.07
C VAL A 235 35.60 -54.09 -41.77
N SER A 236 35.42 -54.11 -43.11
CA SER A 236 35.47 -55.30 -43.93
C SER A 236 36.93 -55.62 -44.21
N SER A 237 37.36 -56.75 -43.71
CA SER A 237 38.60 -57.48 -44.09
C SER A 237 38.54 -57.96 -45.49
#